data_65b4cfe29bd9498bf432d9e41d33e63f
#
_entry.id   65b4cfe29bd9498bf432d9e41d33e63f
#
_cell.length_a   1.000
_cell.length_b   1.000
_cell.length_c   1.000
_cell.angle_alpha   90.00
_cell.angle_beta   90.00
_cell.angle_gamma   90.00
#
_symmetry.space_group_name_H-M   'P 1'
#
loop_
_entity.id
_entity.type
_entity.pdbx_description
1 polymer ?
#
loop_
_entity_poly.entity_id
_entity_poly.type
_entity_poly.pdbx_seq_one_letter_code
_entity_poly.pdbx_strand_id
1 'polypeptide(L)'
;QIIATALEKLNYKENKVARILANGKTEFIGIIIPNLYLHYYSEMLTQILSSYRDFHYKFLVFVSDNGPSEEEQYIDELMAYQIEGLIVLSHTLPSEKLASYQIPVIAIEREAEHICGVTSDNYMGALQAATLLIRDKCDVLIHVNADVPKSIPAYDRIRAFEDTCQEYHVPYELNLNVIGDSYQDIFAQMKHIFSDIDEKYPCKKKGIFLANDTYANMFLNLIFQKYGCFPD
;
A
#
# COMPACT_ATOMS: atom_id res chain seq x y z
N GLN A 1 6.21 40.41 -25.76
CA GLN A 1 7.21 41.10 -24.90
C GLN A 1 6.56 42.18 -24.03
N ILE A 2 5.75 43.13 -24.56
CA ILE A 2 5.15 44.26 -23.80
C ILE A 2 4.28 43.77 -22.65
N ILE A 3 3.41 42.74 -22.89
CA ILE A 3 2.52 42.18 -21.86
C ILE A 3 3.35 41.50 -20.76
N ALA A 4 4.37 40.73 -21.09
CA ALA A 4 5.22 40.07 -20.11
C ALA A 4 5.94 41.08 -19.21
N THR A 5 6.49 42.14 -19.78
CA THR A 5 7.13 43.24 -19.03
C THR A 5 6.15 44.01 -18.14
N ALA A 6 4.91 44.18 -18.59
CA ALA A 6 3.86 44.80 -17.78
C ALA A 6 3.44 43.94 -16.59
N LEU A 7 3.31 42.64 -16.79
CA LEU A 7 2.99 41.66 -15.73
C LEU A 7 4.08 41.61 -14.65
N GLU A 8 5.36 41.63 -15.06
CA GLU A 8 6.50 41.71 -14.14
C GLU A 8 6.50 43.01 -13.33
N LYS A 9 6.33 44.17 -14.00
CA LYS A 9 6.29 45.49 -13.33
C LYS A 9 5.14 45.62 -12.33
N LEU A 10 4.00 44.99 -12.61
CA LEU A 10 2.84 45.01 -11.75
C LEU A 10 2.88 43.90 -10.68
N ASN A 11 3.92 43.06 -10.64
CA ASN A 11 4.01 41.87 -9.80
C ASN A 11 2.72 41.03 -9.87
N TYR A 12 2.15 40.93 -11.10
CA TYR A 12 0.90 40.24 -11.32
C TYR A 12 1.11 38.73 -11.15
N LYS A 13 0.35 38.16 -10.22
CA LYS A 13 0.25 36.70 -10.06
C LYS A 13 -1.05 36.24 -10.68
N GLU A 14 -0.95 35.32 -11.63
CA GLU A 14 -2.13 34.71 -12.24
C GLU A 14 -3.04 34.09 -11.19
N ASN A 15 -4.31 34.43 -11.22
CA ASN A 15 -5.32 33.74 -10.40
C ASN A 15 -5.68 32.41 -11.06
N LYS A 16 -5.10 31.32 -10.52
CA LYS A 16 -5.31 29.98 -11.05
C LYS A 16 -6.77 29.51 -10.98
N VAL A 17 -7.54 29.97 -9.99
CA VAL A 17 -8.98 29.67 -9.90
C VAL A 17 -9.75 30.33 -11.04
N ALA A 18 -9.46 31.59 -11.34
CA ALA A 18 -10.06 32.29 -12.48
C ALA A 18 -9.70 31.61 -13.82
N ARG A 19 -8.46 31.11 -13.96
CA ARG A 19 -8.04 30.34 -15.13
C ARG A 19 -8.82 29.03 -15.27
N ILE A 20 -9.00 28.29 -14.18
CA ILE A 20 -9.81 27.07 -14.14
C ILE A 20 -11.23 27.34 -14.62
N LEU A 21 -11.87 28.37 -14.10
CA LEU A 21 -13.22 28.77 -14.50
C LEU A 21 -13.29 29.13 -15.99
N ALA A 22 -12.27 29.76 -16.54
CA ALA A 22 -12.23 30.14 -17.95
C ALA A 22 -11.94 28.96 -18.90
N ASN A 23 -11.10 28.02 -18.48
CA ASN A 23 -10.63 26.94 -19.35
C ASN A 23 -11.36 25.61 -19.12
N GLY A 24 -12.13 25.46 -18.05
CA GLY A 24 -12.85 24.24 -17.68
C GLY A 24 -11.95 23.05 -17.28
N LYS A 25 -10.63 23.30 -17.08
CA LYS A 25 -9.68 22.26 -16.66
C LYS A 25 -9.07 22.63 -15.30
N THR A 26 -9.17 21.72 -14.35
CA THR A 26 -8.69 21.93 -12.98
C THR A 26 -7.24 21.52 -12.79
N GLU A 27 -6.80 20.54 -13.57
CA GLU A 27 -5.49 19.86 -13.41
C GLU A 27 -5.38 19.21 -12.01
N PHE A 28 -6.52 18.80 -11.41
CA PHE A 28 -6.56 18.10 -10.15
C PHE A 28 -6.74 16.60 -10.34
N ILE A 29 -5.95 15.82 -9.60
CA ILE A 29 -6.11 14.38 -9.45
C ILE A 29 -6.44 14.11 -7.98
N GLY A 30 -7.51 13.35 -7.75
CA GLY A 30 -7.85 12.84 -6.42
C GLY A 30 -6.99 11.62 -6.07
N ILE A 31 -6.65 11.49 -4.80
CA ILE A 31 -5.97 10.29 -4.28
C ILE A 31 -6.71 9.85 -3.02
N ILE A 32 -7.14 8.59 -2.98
CA ILE A 32 -7.64 7.94 -1.77
C ILE A 32 -6.62 6.91 -1.31
N ILE A 33 -6.16 7.04 -0.07
CA ILE A 33 -5.14 6.19 0.53
C ILE A 33 -5.63 5.68 1.89
N PRO A 34 -5.40 4.41 2.27
CA PRO A 34 -5.99 3.86 3.51
C PRO A 34 -5.33 4.40 4.77
N ASN A 35 -4.01 4.57 4.78
CA ASN A 35 -3.25 5.09 5.91
C ASN A 35 -1.85 5.58 5.49
N LEU A 36 -1.14 6.20 6.40
CA LEU A 36 0.23 6.68 6.18
C LEU A 36 1.25 6.07 7.15
N TYR A 37 0.82 5.21 8.08
CA TYR A 37 1.74 4.58 9.01
C TYR A 37 2.47 3.36 8.41
N LEU A 38 1.89 2.71 7.42
CA LEU A 38 2.59 1.71 6.62
C LEU A 38 3.51 2.43 5.62
N HIS A 39 4.80 2.12 5.68
CA HIS A 39 5.83 2.76 4.85
C HIS A 39 5.52 2.68 3.36
N TYR A 40 4.97 1.56 2.90
CA TYR A 40 4.52 1.37 1.53
C TYR A 40 3.63 2.51 1.02
N TYR A 41 2.60 2.90 1.77
CA TYR A 41 1.66 3.93 1.33
C TYR A 41 2.28 5.32 1.35
N SER A 42 3.10 5.65 2.34
CA SER A 42 3.76 6.95 2.42
C SER A 42 4.82 7.12 1.31
N GLU A 43 5.55 6.06 0.98
CA GLU A 43 6.52 6.08 -0.11
C GLU A 43 5.81 6.17 -1.48
N MET A 44 4.76 5.37 -1.70
CA MET A 44 3.96 5.42 -2.93
C MET A 44 3.38 6.83 -3.14
N LEU A 45 2.80 7.42 -2.09
CA LEU A 45 2.29 8.79 -2.16
C LEU A 45 3.39 9.79 -2.52
N THR A 46 4.57 9.66 -1.93
CA THR A 46 5.72 10.53 -2.24
C THR A 46 6.09 10.45 -3.72
N GLN A 47 6.13 9.25 -4.30
CA GLN A 47 6.42 9.06 -5.71
C GLN A 47 5.32 9.64 -6.62
N ILE A 48 4.05 9.40 -6.28
CA ILE A 48 2.91 9.97 -7.03
C ILE A 48 2.98 11.51 -7.01
N LEU A 49 3.17 12.11 -5.85
CA LEU A 49 3.23 13.58 -5.72
C LEU A 49 4.44 14.17 -6.47
N SER A 50 5.55 13.45 -6.55
CA SER A 50 6.74 13.89 -7.28
C SER A 50 6.51 14.04 -8.78
N SER A 51 5.54 13.32 -9.34
CA SER A 51 5.15 13.39 -10.76
C SER A 51 4.61 14.76 -11.19
N TYR A 52 4.28 15.64 -10.23
CA TYR A 52 3.97 17.05 -10.53
C TYR A 52 5.05 17.73 -11.38
N ARG A 53 6.32 17.35 -11.20
CA ARG A 53 7.44 17.95 -11.93
C ARG A 53 7.35 17.71 -13.44
N ASP A 54 6.78 16.56 -13.82
CA ASP A 54 6.71 16.13 -15.22
C ASP A 54 5.35 16.45 -15.87
N PHE A 55 4.26 16.31 -15.11
CA PHE A 55 2.91 16.38 -15.64
C PHE A 55 2.12 17.62 -15.20
N HIS A 56 2.58 18.32 -14.16
CA HIS A 56 1.96 19.53 -13.60
C HIS A 56 0.56 19.35 -13.01
N TYR A 57 0.09 18.11 -12.82
CA TYR A 57 -1.13 17.83 -12.08
C TYR A 57 -0.95 18.09 -10.59
N LYS A 58 -1.95 18.68 -9.98
CA LYS A 58 -2.04 18.90 -8.53
C LYS A 58 -2.84 17.77 -7.92
N PHE A 59 -2.53 17.43 -6.68
CA PHE A 59 -3.14 16.31 -6.00
C PHE A 59 -3.97 16.76 -4.80
N LEU A 60 -5.18 16.21 -4.69
CA LEU A 60 -6.02 16.29 -3.51
C LEU A 60 -6.03 14.91 -2.86
N VAL A 61 -5.56 14.83 -1.61
CA VAL A 61 -5.32 13.54 -0.94
C VAL A 61 -6.26 13.41 0.24
N PHE A 62 -7.01 12.31 0.29
CA PHE A 62 -7.80 11.91 1.44
C PHE A 62 -7.31 10.57 1.99
N VAL A 63 -7.29 10.46 3.31
CA VAL A 63 -6.99 9.21 4.01
C VAL A 63 -8.32 8.63 4.47
N SER A 64 -8.65 7.42 4.01
CA SER A 64 -9.90 6.74 4.31
C SER A 64 -9.62 5.35 4.89
N ASP A 65 -9.87 5.20 6.18
CA ASP A 65 -9.70 3.96 6.96
C ASP A 65 -10.98 3.48 7.65
N ASN A 66 -12.05 4.29 7.62
CA ASN A 66 -13.29 4.03 8.35
C ASN A 66 -14.40 3.36 7.49
N GLY A 67 -14.04 2.83 6.35
CA GLY A 67 -14.94 2.01 5.53
C GLY A 67 -15.61 2.71 4.35
N PRO A 68 -16.52 1.99 3.64
CA PRO A 68 -17.03 2.42 2.33
C PRO A 68 -17.77 3.76 2.34
N SER A 69 -18.52 4.04 3.40
CA SER A 69 -19.33 5.27 3.48
C SER A 69 -18.46 6.53 3.57
N GLU A 70 -17.34 6.46 4.28
CA GLU A 70 -16.40 7.57 4.36
C GLU A 70 -15.65 7.75 3.03
N GLU A 71 -15.20 6.65 2.42
CA GLU A 71 -14.54 6.71 1.11
C GLU A 71 -15.45 7.32 0.05
N GLU A 72 -16.74 6.95 0.03
CA GLU A 72 -17.71 7.53 -0.89
C GLU A 72 -17.87 9.05 -0.67
N GLN A 73 -17.96 9.50 0.58
CA GLN A 73 -18.03 10.94 0.90
C GLN A 73 -16.78 11.69 0.43
N TYR A 74 -15.61 11.12 0.59
CA TYR A 74 -14.37 11.75 0.13
C TYR A 74 -14.28 11.81 -1.39
N ILE A 75 -14.77 10.78 -2.10
CA ILE A 75 -14.83 10.82 -3.56
C ILE A 75 -15.83 11.88 -4.02
N ASP A 76 -17.01 11.99 -3.39
CA ASP A 76 -17.99 13.01 -3.71
C ASP A 76 -17.44 14.42 -3.49
N GLU A 77 -16.68 14.64 -2.42
CA GLU A 77 -15.96 15.90 -2.18
C GLU A 77 -14.92 16.17 -3.28
N LEU A 78 -14.14 15.16 -3.67
CA LEU A 78 -13.19 15.27 -4.78
C LEU A 78 -13.89 15.60 -6.10
N MET A 79 -15.04 15.00 -6.38
CA MET A 79 -15.86 15.30 -7.56
C MET A 79 -16.38 16.76 -7.55
N ALA A 80 -16.70 17.31 -6.38
CA ALA A 80 -17.08 18.72 -6.24
C ALA A 80 -15.91 19.67 -6.60
N TYR A 81 -14.65 19.25 -6.42
CA TYR A 81 -13.46 19.96 -6.91
C TYR A 81 -13.20 19.75 -8.41
N GLN A 82 -14.07 19.00 -9.12
CA GLN A 82 -13.93 18.69 -10.53
C GLN A 82 -12.58 18.07 -10.88
N ILE A 83 -12.19 17.02 -10.13
CA ILE A 83 -10.98 16.27 -10.44
C ILE A 83 -11.03 15.65 -11.84
N GLU A 84 -9.90 15.58 -12.53
CA GLU A 84 -9.78 15.01 -13.88
C GLU A 84 -9.47 13.51 -13.88
N GLY A 85 -9.16 12.96 -12.70
CA GLY A 85 -8.91 11.54 -12.50
C GLY A 85 -8.75 11.21 -11.01
N LEU A 86 -8.82 9.93 -10.70
CA LEU A 86 -8.76 9.41 -9.34
C LEU A 86 -7.75 8.26 -9.25
N ILE A 87 -6.88 8.28 -8.25
CA ILE A 87 -5.99 7.18 -7.89
C ILE A 87 -6.46 6.60 -6.55
N VAL A 88 -6.70 5.28 -6.50
CA VAL A 88 -7.27 4.62 -5.33
C VAL A 88 -6.35 3.50 -4.85
N LEU A 89 -5.89 3.61 -3.60
CA LEU A 89 -5.08 2.61 -2.91
C LEU A 89 -5.86 1.91 -1.76
N SER A 90 -7.04 2.43 -1.41
CA SER A 90 -7.95 1.80 -0.43
C SER A 90 -8.62 0.55 -1.02
N HIS A 91 -9.20 -0.29 -0.16
CA HIS A 91 -9.85 -1.55 -0.56
C HIS A 91 -11.34 -1.59 -0.20
N THR A 92 -11.95 -0.45 0.15
CA THR A 92 -13.28 -0.40 0.75
C THR A 92 -14.41 -0.37 -0.28
N LEU A 93 -14.28 0.41 -1.36
CA LEU A 93 -15.29 0.44 -2.42
C LEU A 93 -14.94 -0.56 -3.55
N PRO A 94 -15.92 -1.29 -4.11
CA PRO A 94 -15.69 -2.16 -5.27
C PRO A 94 -15.37 -1.37 -6.53
N SER A 95 -14.64 -1.97 -7.48
CA SER A 95 -14.25 -1.31 -8.74
C SER A 95 -15.43 -0.91 -9.62
N GLU A 96 -16.54 -1.64 -9.57
CA GLU A 96 -17.80 -1.28 -10.24
C GLU A 96 -18.33 0.08 -9.76
N LYS A 97 -18.33 0.31 -8.43
CA LYS A 97 -18.76 1.61 -7.86
C LYS A 97 -17.82 2.72 -8.28
N LEU A 98 -16.51 2.47 -8.25
CA LEU A 98 -15.52 3.46 -8.71
C LEU A 98 -15.67 3.81 -10.20
N ALA A 99 -15.98 2.83 -11.05
CA ALA A 99 -16.26 3.06 -12.47
C ALA A 99 -17.51 3.93 -12.68
N SER A 100 -18.48 3.89 -11.78
CA SER A 100 -19.72 4.67 -11.89
C SER A 100 -19.52 6.19 -11.82
N TYR A 101 -18.39 6.68 -11.33
CA TYR A 101 -18.08 8.12 -11.28
C TYR A 101 -17.73 8.72 -12.65
N GLN A 102 -17.55 7.89 -13.68
CA GLN A 102 -17.35 8.30 -15.08
C GLN A 102 -16.14 9.22 -15.31
N ILE A 103 -15.13 9.12 -14.47
CA ILE A 103 -13.81 9.73 -14.64
C ILE A 103 -12.75 8.64 -14.77
N PRO A 104 -11.55 8.93 -15.30
CA PRO A 104 -10.44 8.00 -15.26
C PRO A 104 -10.09 7.61 -13.84
N VAL A 105 -10.11 6.30 -13.53
CA VAL A 105 -9.72 5.76 -12.22
C VAL A 105 -8.60 4.76 -12.40
N ILE A 106 -7.56 4.90 -11.57
CA ILE A 106 -6.45 3.95 -11.47
C ILE A 106 -6.46 3.35 -10.06
N ALA A 107 -6.57 2.02 -10.00
CA ALA A 107 -6.44 1.22 -8.79
C ALA A 107 -4.99 0.75 -8.61
N ILE A 108 -4.44 0.86 -7.40
CA ILE A 108 -3.10 0.36 -7.09
C ILE A 108 -3.20 -0.72 -6.01
N GLU A 109 -2.67 -1.92 -6.30
CA GLU A 109 -2.62 -3.09 -5.40
C GLU A 109 -3.99 -3.49 -4.84
N ARG A 110 -5.06 -3.36 -5.64
CA ARG A 110 -6.43 -3.71 -5.25
C ARG A 110 -7.20 -4.35 -6.39
N GLU A 111 -8.41 -4.85 -6.10
CA GLU A 111 -9.35 -5.32 -7.11
C GLU A 111 -9.68 -4.20 -8.13
N ALA A 112 -9.65 -4.52 -9.42
CA ALA A 112 -9.76 -3.55 -10.52
C ALA A 112 -10.48 -4.12 -11.75
N GLU A 113 -11.48 -4.99 -11.58
CA GLU A 113 -12.17 -5.64 -12.70
C GLU A 113 -12.82 -4.63 -13.66
N HIS A 114 -13.33 -3.49 -13.13
CA HIS A 114 -14.07 -2.48 -13.88
C HIS A 114 -13.30 -1.19 -14.16
N ILE A 115 -12.04 -1.08 -13.71
CA ILE A 115 -11.19 0.11 -13.84
C ILE A 115 -9.76 -0.30 -14.19
N CYS A 116 -8.90 0.67 -14.52
CA CYS A 116 -7.49 0.38 -14.75
C CYS A 116 -6.79 0.01 -13.44
N GLY A 117 -6.10 -1.14 -13.41
CA GLY A 117 -5.33 -1.61 -12.26
C GLY A 117 -3.83 -1.63 -12.50
N VAL A 118 -3.07 -1.33 -11.46
CA VAL A 118 -1.61 -1.52 -11.40
C VAL A 118 -1.31 -2.37 -10.17
N THR A 119 -0.70 -3.52 -10.38
CA THR A 119 -0.36 -4.47 -9.31
C THR A 119 1.07 -4.97 -9.48
N SER A 120 1.72 -5.29 -8.36
CA SER A 120 2.97 -6.02 -8.36
C SER A 120 2.73 -7.51 -8.67
N ASP A 121 3.73 -8.21 -9.17
CA ASP A 121 3.69 -9.66 -9.25
C ASP A 121 3.90 -10.27 -7.84
N ASN A 122 2.84 -10.25 -7.06
CA ASN A 122 2.83 -10.71 -5.67
C ASN A 122 3.14 -12.19 -5.55
N TYR A 123 2.70 -13.00 -6.54
CA TYR A 123 2.98 -14.43 -6.57
C TYR A 123 4.47 -14.69 -6.76
N MET A 124 5.07 -14.09 -7.79
CA MET A 124 6.50 -14.28 -8.08
C MET A 124 7.39 -13.77 -6.93
N GLY A 125 7.04 -12.63 -6.35
CA GLY A 125 7.77 -12.08 -5.19
C GLY A 125 7.80 -13.04 -4.00
N ALA A 126 6.66 -13.63 -3.64
CA ALA A 126 6.57 -14.56 -2.52
C ALA A 126 7.23 -15.93 -2.83
N LEU A 127 7.09 -16.43 -4.07
CA LEU A 127 7.79 -17.62 -4.53
C LEU A 127 9.32 -17.46 -4.39
N GLN A 128 9.86 -16.32 -4.83
CA GLN A 128 11.28 -16.02 -4.70
C GLN A 128 11.72 -15.95 -3.23
N ALA A 129 10.95 -15.28 -2.38
CA ALA A 129 11.25 -15.17 -0.95
C ALA A 129 11.23 -16.55 -0.26
N ALA A 130 10.20 -17.35 -0.46
CA ALA A 130 10.11 -18.70 0.09
C ALA A 130 11.26 -19.60 -0.42
N THR A 131 11.59 -19.52 -1.71
CA THR A 131 12.71 -20.26 -2.29
C THR A 131 14.05 -19.89 -1.66
N LEU A 132 14.29 -18.61 -1.35
CA LEU A 132 15.50 -18.17 -0.64
C LEU A 132 15.60 -18.82 0.74
N LEU A 133 14.52 -18.80 1.51
CA LEU A 133 14.46 -19.41 2.84
C LEU A 133 14.69 -20.93 2.79
N ILE A 134 14.17 -21.61 1.76
CA ILE A 134 14.39 -23.04 1.54
C ILE A 134 15.87 -23.31 1.23
N ARG A 135 16.47 -22.53 0.34
CA ARG A 135 17.89 -22.64 -0.02
C ARG A 135 18.81 -22.41 1.17
N ASP A 136 18.40 -21.56 2.09
CA ASP A 136 19.10 -21.29 3.34
C ASP A 136 18.91 -22.39 4.39
N LYS A 137 18.22 -23.49 4.04
CA LYS A 137 18.00 -24.68 4.87
C LYS A 137 17.33 -24.36 6.21
N CYS A 138 16.30 -23.54 6.20
CA CYS A 138 15.45 -23.34 7.36
C CYS A 138 14.66 -24.61 7.69
N ASP A 139 14.55 -24.94 8.97
CA ASP A 139 13.82 -26.15 9.44
C ASP A 139 12.30 -25.99 9.35
N VAL A 140 11.83 -24.75 9.40
CA VAL A 140 10.43 -24.37 9.27
C VAL A 140 10.31 -22.99 8.64
N LEU A 141 9.36 -22.81 7.75
CA LEU A 141 9.05 -21.52 7.15
C LEU A 141 7.76 -20.96 7.75
N ILE A 142 7.75 -19.69 8.07
CA ILE A 142 6.61 -19.02 8.71
C ILE A 142 6.28 -17.76 7.93
N HIS A 143 5.05 -17.66 7.44
CA HIS A 143 4.54 -16.44 6.81
C HIS A 143 3.66 -15.67 7.78
N VAL A 144 4.02 -14.42 8.04
CA VAL A 144 3.26 -13.52 8.92
C VAL A 144 2.59 -12.45 8.07
N ASN A 145 1.27 -12.41 8.10
CA ASN A 145 0.44 -11.52 7.30
C ASN A 145 -0.87 -11.18 8.04
N ALA A 146 -1.63 -10.25 7.49
CA ALA A 146 -3.06 -10.11 7.77
C ALA A 146 -3.86 -11.16 6.97
N ASP A 147 -5.05 -11.51 7.44
CA ASP A 147 -6.03 -12.28 6.66
C ASP A 147 -6.63 -11.34 5.60
N VAL A 148 -6.18 -11.49 4.37
CA VAL A 148 -6.63 -10.67 3.23
C VAL A 148 -7.59 -11.45 2.33
N PRO A 149 -8.65 -10.82 1.80
CA PRO A 149 -9.57 -11.46 0.86
C PRO A 149 -8.85 -11.98 -0.39
N LYS A 150 -9.32 -13.12 -0.90
CA LYS A 150 -8.76 -13.74 -2.12
C LYS A 150 -8.87 -12.88 -3.39
N SER A 151 -9.75 -11.90 -3.39
CA SER A 151 -9.91 -10.93 -4.48
C SER A 151 -8.84 -9.84 -4.51
N ILE A 152 -8.06 -9.70 -3.45
CA ILE A 152 -7.01 -8.68 -3.37
C ILE A 152 -5.68 -9.27 -3.89
N PRO A 153 -4.93 -8.55 -4.75
CA PRO A 153 -3.66 -9.05 -5.30
C PRO A 153 -2.65 -9.51 -4.26
N ALA A 154 -2.64 -8.88 -3.08
CA ALA A 154 -1.77 -9.26 -1.96
C ALA A 154 -2.01 -10.69 -1.44
N TYR A 155 -3.20 -11.31 -1.69
CA TYR A 155 -3.45 -12.71 -1.34
C TYR A 155 -2.51 -13.68 -2.06
N ASP A 156 -2.04 -13.32 -3.24
CA ASP A 156 -1.11 -14.14 -4.00
C ASP A 156 0.24 -14.36 -3.28
N ARG A 157 0.59 -13.50 -2.30
CA ARG A 157 1.76 -13.74 -1.43
C ARG A 157 1.55 -14.95 -0.53
N ILE A 158 0.34 -15.10 0.02
CA ILE A 158 -0.02 -16.25 0.87
C ILE A 158 -0.04 -17.52 0.03
N ARG A 159 -0.72 -17.47 -1.12
CA ARG A 159 -0.84 -18.60 -2.03
C ARG A 159 0.53 -19.11 -2.52
N ALA A 160 1.36 -18.21 -3.02
CA ALA A 160 2.67 -18.58 -3.52
C ALA A 160 3.60 -19.15 -2.45
N PHE A 161 3.52 -18.62 -1.22
CA PHE A 161 4.27 -19.16 -0.10
C PHE A 161 3.84 -20.59 0.22
N GLU A 162 2.51 -20.86 0.30
CA GLU A 162 1.97 -22.21 0.51
C GLU A 162 2.37 -23.16 -0.62
N ASP A 163 2.11 -22.79 -1.87
CA ASP A 163 2.42 -23.58 -3.05
C ASP A 163 3.91 -23.97 -3.06
N THR A 164 4.80 -23.02 -2.78
CA THR A 164 6.24 -23.26 -2.74
C THR A 164 6.63 -24.22 -1.61
N CYS A 165 6.10 -24.02 -0.40
CA CYS A 165 6.40 -24.90 0.72
C CYS A 165 5.90 -26.33 0.48
N GLN A 166 4.73 -26.48 -0.14
CA GLN A 166 4.17 -27.80 -0.52
C GLN A 166 4.99 -28.48 -1.61
N GLU A 167 5.38 -27.75 -2.65
CA GLU A 167 6.22 -28.28 -3.76
C GLU A 167 7.56 -28.81 -3.23
N TYR A 168 8.21 -28.07 -2.33
CA TYR A 168 9.50 -28.47 -1.76
C TYR A 168 9.39 -29.36 -0.52
N HIS A 169 8.17 -29.70 -0.07
CA HIS A 169 7.90 -30.53 1.10
C HIS A 169 8.56 -30.00 2.40
N VAL A 170 8.59 -28.68 2.57
CA VAL A 170 9.15 -28.03 3.76
C VAL A 170 8.03 -27.75 4.76
N PRO A 171 8.24 -28.02 6.07
CA PRO A 171 7.29 -27.62 7.09
C PRO A 171 7.04 -26.11 7.09
N TYR A 172 5.79 -25.71 7.13
CA TYR A 172 5.45 -24.29 7.13
C TYR A 172 4.28 -23.97 8.07
N GLU A 173 4.14 -22.70 8.40
CA GLU A 173 3.04 -22.13 9.16
C GLU A 173 2.59 -20.82 8.55
N LEU A 174 1.27 -20.62 8.48
CA LEU A 174 0.65 -19.34 8.15
C LEU A 174 0.16 -18.68 9.44
N ASN A 175 0.71 -17.52 9.77
CA ASN A 175 0.20 -16.67 10.83
C ASN A 175 -0.49 -15.45 10.19
N LEU A 176 -1.81 -15.53 10.03
CA LEU A 176 -2.63 -14.53 9.35
C LEU A 176 -3.41 -13.66 10.34
N ASN A 177 -2.92 -13.54 11.57
CA ASN A 177 -3.64 -12.88 12.66
C ASN A 177 -3.21 -11.42 12.88
N VAL A 178 -2.50 -10.80 11.93
CA VAL A 178 -2.11 -9.40 12.09
C VAL A 178 -3.33 -8.52 11.83
N ILE A 179 -3.87 -7.94 12.91
CA ILE A 179 -5.02 -7.05 12.91
C ILE A 179 -4.63 -5.78 13.66
N GLY A 180 -5.00 -4.60 13.15
CA GLY A 180 -4.79 -3.36 13.89
C GLY A 180 -4.95 -2.14 12.99
N ASP A 181 -5.48 -1.09 13.58
CA ASP A 181 -5.78 0.18 12.90
C ASP A 181 -4.69 1.23 13.15
N SER A 182 -3.67 0.89 13.92
CA SER A 182 -2.53 1.76 14.21
C SER A 182 -1.20 1.01 14.25
N TYR A 183 -0.10 1.76 14.12
CA TYR A 183 1.25 1.22 14.26
C TYR A 183 1.46 0.52 15.62
N GLN A 184 0.90 1.10 16.72
CA GLN A 184 1.03 0.56 18.06
C GLN A 184 0.31 -0.78 18.22
N ASP A 185 -0.89 -0.91 17.67
CA ASP A 185 -1.68 -2.14 17.73
C ASP A 185 -0.97 -3.28 16.99
N ILE A 186 -0.51 -2.99 15.77
CA ILE A 186 0.25 -3.96 14.96
C ILE A 186 1.56 -4.35 15.67
N PHE A 187 2.28 -3.39 16.25
CA PHE A 187 3.52 -3.69 16.98
C PHE A 187 3.27 -4.57 18.20
N ALA A 188 2.19 -4.32 18.96
CA ALA A 188 1.81 -5.16 20.09
C ALA A 188 1.51 -6.60 19.66
N GLN A 189 0.80 -6.78 18.53
CA GLN A 189 0.54 -8.12 17.97
C GLN A 189 1.81 -8.80 17.45
N MET A 190 2.67 -8.06 16.75
CA MET A 190 3.96 -8.60 16.30
C MET A 190 4.80 -9.13 17.47
N LYS A 191 4.73 -8.48 18.64
CA LYS A 191 5.39 -8.95 19.85
C LYS A 191 4.84 -10.30 20.33
N HIS A 192 3.51 -10.51 20.30
CA HIS A 192 2.90 -11.79 20.63
C HIS A 192 3.29 -12.87 19.62
N ILE A 193 3.14 -12.58 18.32
CA ILE A 193 3.51 -13.50 17.24
C ILE A 193 4.98 -13.92 17.34
N PHE A 194 5.88 -12.97 17.63
CA PHE A 194 7.29 -13.25 17.83
C PHE A 194 7.53 -14.20 19.01
N SER A 195 6.86 -13.97 20.16
CA SER A 195 6.98 -14.83 21.34
C SER A 195 6.47 -16.23 21.05
N ASP A 196 5.31 -16.35 20.43
CA ASP A 196 4.68 -17.63 20.08
C ASP A 196 5.56 -18.47 19.14
N ILE A 197 6.10 -17.83 18.09
CA ILE A 197 7.02 -18.48 17.15
C ILE A 197 8.27 -18.99 17.87
N ASP A 198 8.81 -18.19 18.77
CA ASP A 198 10.05 -18.55 19.45
C ASP A 198 9.85 -19.67 20.46
N GLU A 199 8.75 -19.67 21.18
CA GLU A 199 8.34 -20.75 22.09
C GLU A 199 7.97 -22.05 21.37
N LYS A 200 7.31 -21.95 20.23
CA LYS A 200 6.85 -23.12 19.44
C LYS A 200 7.98 -23.86 18.73
N TYR A 201 9.00 -23.13 18.32
CA TYR A 201 10.11 -23.68 17.54
C TYR A 201 11.47 -23.45 18.20
N PRO A 202 11.70 -23.95 19.44
CA PRO A 202 12.97 -23.79 20.11
C PRO A 202 14.07 -24.55 19.35
N CYS A 203 15.25 -23.98 19.26
CA CYS A 203 16.43 -24.58 18.60
C CYS A 203 16.27 -24.92 17.11
N LYS A 204 15.21 -24.45 16.42
CA LYS A 204 15.06 -24.60 14.98
C LYS A 204 15.53 -23.35 14.26
N LYS A 205 16.13 -23.53 13.07
CA LYS A 205 16.37 -22.44 12.13
C LYS A 205 15.03 -22.08 11.47
N LYS A 206 14.53 -20.90 11.79
CA LYS A 206 13.24 -20.39 11.33
C LYS A 206 13.45 -19.48 10.12
N GLY A 207 12.77 -19.75 9.01
CA GLY A 207 12.67 -18.84 7.88
C GLY A 207 11.39 -18.02 8.01
N ILE A 208 11.49 -16.70 8.21
CA ILE A 208 10.33 -15.85 8.45
C ILE A 208 10.11 -14.92 7.26
N PHE A 209 8.98 -15.09 6.59
CA PHE A 209 8.52 -14.22 5.52
C PHE A 209 7.43 -13.27 6.05
N LEU A 210 7.73 -12.00 6.07
CA LEU A 210 6.83 -10.93 6.55
C LEU A 210 6.19 -10.22 5.36
N ALA A 211 4.89 -9.92 5.47
CA ALA A 211 4.08 -9.42 4.36
C ALA A 211 4.55 -8.09 3.77
N ASN A 212 5.22 -7.25 4.58
CA ASN A 212 5.73 -5.96 4.17
C ASN A 212 6.93 -5.53 5.02
N ASP A 213 7.58 -4.47 4.58
CA ASP A 213 8.78 -3.89 5.21
C ASP A 213 8.52 -3.29 6.60
N THR A 214 7.33 -2.75 6.85
CA THR A 214 6.94 -2.26 8.18
C THR A 214 6.92 -3.41 9.19
N TYR A 215 6.31 -4.56 8.83
CA TYR A 215 6.31 -5.76 9.66
C TYR A 215 7.72 -6.31 9.85
N ALA A 216 8.53 -6.30 8.77
CA ALA A 216 9.92 -6.74 8.84
C ALA A 216 10.73 -5.89 9.82
N ASN A 217 10.58 -4.57 9.76
CA ASN A 217 11.26 -3.65 10.68
C ASN A 217 10.84 -3.89 12.15
N MET A 218 9.53 -4.05 12.41
CA MET A 218 9.03 -4.38 13.74
C MET A 218 9.63 -5.68 14.26
N PHE A 219 9.66 -6.70 13.44
CA PHE A 219 10.16 -8.03 13.81
C PHE A 219 11.67 -8.03 14.06
N LEU A 220 12.46 -7.35 13.22
CA LEU A 220 13.90 -7.16 13.40
C LEU A 220 14.21 -6.43 14.71
N ASN A 221 13.44 -5.40 15.07
CA ASN A 221 13.60 -4.72 16.34
C ASN A 221 13.34 -5.65 17.55
N LEU A 222 12.34 -6.53 17.47
CA LEU A 222 12.06 -7.51 18.52
C LEU A 222 13.18 -8.55 18.65
N ILE A 223 13.71 -9.04 17.53
CA ILE A 223 14.88 -9.93 17.51
C ILE A 223 16.07 -9.26 18.18
N PHE A 224 16.39 -8.02 17.78
CA PHE A 224 17.51 -7.28 18.33
C PHE A 224 17.35 -7.02 19.83
N GLN A 225 16.14 -6.66 20.28
CA GLN A 225 15.86 -6.46 21.71
C GLN A 225 16.06 -7.73 22.53
N LYS A 226 15.70 -8.90 21.98
CA LYS A 226 15.81 -10.19 22.69
C LYS A 226 17.22 -10.79 22.67
N TYR A 227 17.88 -10.74 21.52
CA TYR A 227 19.13 -11.47 21.27
C TYR A 227 20.36 -10.58 21.15
N GLY A 228 20.21 -9.28 21.01
CA GLY A 228 21.31 -8.32 20.84
C GLY A 228 22.02 -8.37 19.48
N CYS A 229 21.48 -9.14 18.52
CA CYS A 229 22.00 -9.26 17.16
C CYS A 229 20.86 -9.37 16.15
N PHE A 230 21.16 -9.10 14.88
CA PHE A 230 20.25 -9.38 13.78
C PHE A 230 20.42 -10.81 13.26
N PRO A 231 19.40 -11.40 12.63
CA PRO A 231 19.52 -12.70 11.97
C PRO A 231 20.51 -12.60 10.80
N ASP A 232 21.14 -13.75 10.51
CA ASP A 232 22.05 -13.90 9.35
C ASP A 232 21.28 -13.83 8.03
#